data_0dbe12bfe925f0f4d9872dc2bed58fb4
#
_entry.id   0dbe12bfe925f0f4d9872dc2bed58fb4
#
_cell.length_a   1.000
_cell.length_b   1.000
_cell.length_c   1.000
_cell.angle_alpha   90.00
_cell.angle_beta   90.00
_cell.angle_gamma   90.00
#
_symmetry.space_group_name_H-M   'P 1'
#
loop_
_entity.id
_entity.type
_entity.pdbx_description
1 polymer ?
#
loop_
_entity_poly.entity_id
_entity_poly.type
_entity_poly.pdbx_seq_one_letter_code
_entity_poly.pdbx_strand_id
1 'polypeptide(L)'
;STFPGFIRPEICEFLISLTPGRLEPAKVYDPVNREDIIAAHRNNTLATFDVHSVELAHVLVQARMSAACGIPARHMEAPSVLHYDPGEQIADHFDFVDPKSTPDYAGEIARNGQRIITFIVYLNQDYDGGETAFPRLGFSHKGSTGEGIYFVNALADLMPDLRMLHAGCPTTRGEKWIVTQFVRSRATR
;
A
#
# COMPACT_ATOMS: atom_id res chain seq x y z
N SER A 1 -3.30 -10.32 -9.19
CA SER A 1 -4.48 -9.96 -10.01
C SER A 1 -4.45 -8.50 -10.38
N THR A 2 -4.82 -8.18 -11.63
CA THR A 2 -4.90 -6.81 -12.17
C THR A 2 -6.33 -6.51 -12.59
N PHE A 3 -6.75 -5.25 -12.44
CA PHE A 3 -8.11 -4.79 -12.70
C PHE A 3 -8.05 -3.45 -13.48
N PRO A 4 -8.03 -3.48 -14.82
CA PRO A 4 -8.11 -2.27 -15.63
C PRO A 4 -9.39 -1.50 -15.32
N GLY A 5 -9.31 -0.17 -15.19
CA GLY A 5 -10.47 0.68 -14.90
C GLY A 5 -11.14 0.37 -13.56
N PHE A 6 -10.35 -0.02 -12.56
CA PHE A 6 -10.84 -0.36 -11.22
C PHE A 6 -11.59 0.80 -10.57
N ILE A 7 -11.09 2.02 -10.73
CA ILE A 7 -11.81 3.26 -10.41
C ILE A 7 -11.74 4.22 -11.59
N ARG A 8 -12.71 5.15 -11.65
CA ARG A 8 -12.74 6.14 -12.72
C ARG A 8 -11.68 7.24 -12.50
N PRO A 9 -11.17 7.87 -13.58
CA PRO A 9 -10.16 8.93 -13.47
C PRO A 9 -10.58 10.09 -12.56
N GLU A 10 -11.85 10.47 -12.55
CA GLU A 10 -12.36 11.56 -11.71
C GLU A 10 -12.24 11.23 -10.22
N ILE A 11 -12.34 9.94 -9.85
CA ILE A 11 -12.11 9.49 -8.47
C ILE A 11 -10.62 9.55 -8.15
N CYS A 12 -9.74 9.22 -9.10
CA CYS A 12 -8.29 9.35 -8.93
C CYS A 12 -7.91 10.82 -8.64
N GLU A 13 -8.36 11.75 -9.47
CA GLU A 13 -8.12 13.18 -9.30
C GLU A 13 -8.65 13.67 -7.95
N PHE A 14 -9.86 13.26 -7.57
CA PHE A 14 -10.44 13.61 -6.28
C PHE A 14 -9.58 13.11 -5.11
N LEU A 15 -9.12 11.86 -5.12
CA LEU A 15 -8.27 11.29 -4.06
C LEU A 15 -6.93 12.04 -3.96
N ILE A 16 -6.31 12.43 -5.08
CA ILE A 16 -5.12 13.27 -5.09
C ILE A 16 -5.43 14.64 -4.47
N SER A 17 -6.58 15.25 -4.81
CA SER A 17 -6.96 16.58 -4.30
C SER A 17 -7.17 16.64 -2.78
N LEU A 18 -7.31 15.50 -2.11
CA LEU A 18 -7.43 15.41 -0.65
C LEU A 18 -6.08 15.44 0.08
N THR A 19 -4.96 15.34 -0.65
CA THR A 19 -3.62 15.21 -0.03
C THR A 19 -2.91 16.52 0.32
N PRO A 20 -3.19 17.71 -0.31
CA PRO A 20 -2.49 18.93 0.03
C PRO A 20 -2.56 19.26 1.52
N GLY A 21 -1.39 19.52 2.13
CA GLY A 21 -1.25 19.79 3.55
C GLY A 21 -1.35 18.57 4.47
N ARG A 22 -1.46 17.35 3.91
CA ARG A 22 -1.52 16.07 4.65
C ARG A 22 -0.34 15.15 4.36
N LEU A 23 0.45 15.45 3.33
CA LEU A 23 1.61 14.63 2.98
C LEU A 23 2.68 14.75 4.06
N GLU A 24 3.09 13.61 4.59
CA GLU A 24 4.20 13.48 5.53
C GLU A 24 5.25 12.52 4.96
N PRO A 25 6.54 12.68 5.29
CA PRO A 25 7.56 11.70 4.94
C PRO A 25 7.16 10.29 5.41
N ALA A 26 7.27 9.32 4.54
CA ALA A 26 6.97 7.93 4.89
C ALA A 26 7.98 7.43 5.94
N LYS A 27 7.47 6.80 6.98
CA LYS A 27 8.28 6.25 8.07
C LYS A 27 8.35 4.74 7.99
N VAL A 28 9.40 4.19 8.57
CA VAL A 28 9.61 2.75 8.77
C VAL A 28 9.81 2.52 10.25
N TYR A 29 9.15 1.52 10.81
CA TYR A 29 9.34 1.16 12.20
C TYR A 29 10.74 0.57 12.42
N ASP A 30 11.53 1.21 13.30
CA ASP A 30 12.82 0.69 13.77
C ASP A 30 12.59 -0.19 15.01
N PRO A 31 12.75 -1.53 14.89
CA PRO A 31 12.51 -2.42 16.01
C PRO A 31 13.58 -2.33 17.13
N VAL A 32 14.74 -1.76 16.83
CA VAL A 32 15.82 -1.62 17.81
C VAL A 32 15.52 -0.46 18.77
N ASN A 33 15.16 0.69 18.21
CA ASN A 33 14.85 1.89 18.99
C ASN A 33 13.36 1.99 19.36
N ARG A 34 12.50 1.14 18.78
CA ARG A 34 11.03 1.11 18.95
C ARG A 34 10.36 2.44 18.58
N GLU A 35 10.83 3.03 17.50
CA GLU A 35 10.31 4.29 16.98
C GLU A 35 10.17 4.26 15.47
N ASP A 36 9.34 5.16 14.94
CA ASP A 36 9.21 5.36 13.51
C ASP A 36 10.30 6.30 13.00
N ILE A 37 11.11 5.83 12.06
CA ILE A 37 12.21 6.58 11.46
C ILE A 37 11.98 6.85 9.97
N ILE A 38 12.55 7.94 9.46
CA ILE A 38 12.68 8.17 8.02
C ILE A 38 13.91 7.41 7.56
N ALA A 39 13.72 6.46 6.65
CA ALA A 39 14.80 5.61 6.17
C ALA A 39 15.13 5.93 4.71
N ALA A 40 16.42 5.95 4.36
CA ALA A 40 16.89 6.26 3.00
C ALA A 40 16.35 5.30 1.92
N HIS A 41 15.96 4.08 2.31
CA HIS A 41 15.37 3.10 1.41
C HIS A 41 13.86 3.29 1.18
N ARG A 42 13.23 4.28 1.88
CA ARG A 42 11.84 4.69 1.71
C ARG A 42 11.76 6.20 1.87
N ASN A 43 11.83 6.93 0.77
CA ASN A 43 11.94 8.38 0.77
C ASN A 43 10.72 9.11 0.16
N ASN A 44 9.65 8.39 -0.13
CA ASN A 44 8.38 8.94 -0.60
C ASN A 44 7.60 9.63 0.52
N THR A 45 6.55 10.36 0.14
CA THR A 45 5.57 10.92 1.07
C THR A 45 4.24 10.17 1.05
N LEU A 46 3.44 10.31 2.08
CA LEU A 46 2.10 9.71 2.15
C LEU A 46 1.12 10.56 2.98
N ALA A 47 -0.17 10.41 2.66
CA ALA A 47 -1.28 10.89 3.47
C ALA A 47 -2.16 9.69 3.86
N THR A 48 -2.30 9.41 5.16
CA THR A 48 -3.19 8.36 5.69
C THR A 48 -4.53 8.95 6.09
N PHE A 49 -5.61 8.28 5.73
CA PHE A 49 -6.99 8.71 5.98
C PHE A 49 -7.64 7.79 7.04
N ASP A 50 -7.57 8.21 8.28
CA ASP A 50 -8.18 7.52 9.42
C ASP A 50 -9.71 7.75 9.49
N VAL A 51 -10.36 7.24 10.54
CA VAL A 51 -11.81 7.35 10.75
C VAL A 51 -12.32 8.81 10.82
N HIS A 52 -11.46 9.78 11.14
CA HIS A 52 -11.81 11.20 11.24
C HIS A 52 -11.58 11.98 9.94
N SER A 53 -10.82 11.41 9.00
CA SER A 53 -10.41 12.05 7.75
C SER A 53 -10.82 11.30 6.49
N VAL A 54 -11.37 10.08 6.64
CA VAL A 54 -11.83 9.26 5.51
C VAL A 54 -13.05 9.89 4.83
N GLU A 55 -12.97 10.01 3.51
CA GLU A 55 -14.04 10.54 2.67
C GLU A 55 -14.86 9.40 2.05
N LEU A 56 -16.08 9.70 1.58
CA LEU A 56 -16.95 8.72 0.92
C LEU A 56 -16.24 8.00 -0.25
N ALA A 57 -15.38 8.71 -0.99
CA ALA A 57 -14.60 8.13 -2.08
C ALA A 57 -13.71 6.96 -1.60
N HIS A 58 -13.04 7.10 -0.44
CA HIS A 58 -12.25 6.02 0.15
C HIS A 58 -13.13 4.80 0.51
N VAL A 59 -14.30 5.05 1.11
CA VAL A 59 -15.25 3.99 1.46
C VAL A 59 -15.74 3.23 0.23
N LEU A 60 -16.05 3.94 -0.86
CA LEU A 60 -16.44 3.32 -2.13
C LEU A 60 -15.32 2.51 -2.75
N VAL A 61 -14.07 3.00 -2.71
CA VAL A 61 -12.89 2.27 -3.19
C VAL A 61 -12.68 1.00 -2.36
N GLN A 62 -12.75 1.10 -1.02
CA GLN A 62 -12.66 -0.07 -0.13
C GLN A 62 -13.79 -1.09 -0.37
N ALA A 63 -15.01 -0.63 -0.65
CA ALA A 63 -16.12 -1.53 -1.02
C ALA A 63 -15.83 -2.30 -2.32
N ARG A 64 -15.22 -1.64 -3.33
CA ARG A 64 -14.78 -2.32 -4.57
C ARG A 64 -13.64 -3.30 -4.30
N MET A 65 -12.66 -2.94 -3.47
CA MET A 65 -11.58 -3.84 -3.06
C MET A 65 -12.14 -5.06 -2.33
N SER A 66 -13.09 -4.86 -1.42
CA SER A 66 -13.80 -5.92 -0.71
C SER A 66 -14.50 -6.90 -1.68
N ALA A 67 -15.20 -6.37 -2.68
CA ALA A 67 -15.84 -7.19 -3.72
C ALA A 67 -14.82 -7.97 -4.57
N ALA A 68 -13.66 -7.36 -4.86
CA ALA A 68 -12.62 -7.97 -5.68
C ALA A 68 -11.88 -9.11 -4.97
N CYS A 69 -11.64 -9.02 -3.67
CA CYS A 69 -10.93 -10.05 -2.90
C CYS A 69 -11.83 -10.97 -2.06
N GLY A 70 -13.11 -10.66 -1.95
CA GLY A 70 -14.08 -11.44 -1.14
C GLY A 70 -13.93 -11.26 0.38
N ILE A 71 -13.12 -10.28 0.84
CA ILE A 71 -12.89 -10.00 2.26
C ILE A 71 -13.61 -8.71 2.65
N PRO A 72 -14.42 -8.71 3.73
CA PRO A 72 -15.16 -7.51 4.14
C PRO A 72 -14.25 -6.30 4.41
N ALA A 73 -14.71 -5.09 4.06
CA ALA A 73 -13.95 -3.85 4.22
C ALA A 73 -13.50 -3.57 5.68
N ARG A 74 -14.22 -4.10 6.69
CA ARG A 74 -13.78 -4.01 8.09
C ARG A 74 -12.44 -4.70 8.40
N HIS A 75 -11.89 -5.46 7.47
CA HIS A 75 -10.55 -6.05 7.55
C HIS A 75 -9.46 -5.14 6.97
N MET A 76 -9.84 -3.99 6.42
CA MET A 76 -8.93 -3.05 5.81
C MET A 76 -8.39 -2.06 6.84
N GLU A 77 -7.10 -1.76 6.76
CA GLU A 77 -6.47 -0.68 7.51
C GLU A 77 -6.95 0.69 6.97
N ALA A 78 -6.56 1.77 7.60
CA ALA A 78 -6.74 3.11 7.05
C ALA A 78 -6.06 3.21 5.67
N PRO A 79 -6.76 3.69 4.61
CA PRO A 79 -6.16 3.85 3.30
C PRO A 79 -5.09 4.94 3.31
N SER A 80 -4.04 4.76 2.54
CA SER A 80 -3.00 5.77 2.36
C SER A 80 -2.83 6.12 0.89
N VAL A 81 -2.78 7.41 0.59
CA VAL A 81 -2.34 7.91 -0.71
C VAL A 81 -0.84 8.17 -0.62
N LEU A 82 -0.07 7.52 -1.47
CA LEU A 82 1.38 7.65 -1.56
C LEU A 82 1.73 8.52 -2.75
N HIS A 83 2.69 9.39 -2.57
CA HIS A 83 3.25 10.27 -3.57
C HIS A 83 4.76 10.03 -3.70
N TYR A 84 5.24 10.08 -4.94
CA TYR A 84 6.65 9.93 -5.29
C TYR A 84 7.05 11.02 -6.28
N ASP A 85 8.00 11.86 -5.87
CA ASP A 85 8.73 12.76 -6.74
C ASP A 85 9.81 12.03 -7.56
N PRO A 86 10.38 12.64 -8.61
CA PRO A 86 11.52 12.07 -9.31
C PRO A 86 12.68 11.73 -8.37
N GLY A 87 13.15 10.49 -8.44
CA GLY A 87 14.17 9.92 -7.55
C GLY A 87 13.63 9.22 -6.30
N GLU A 88 12.35 9.38 -5.99
CA GLU A 88 11.75 8.71 -4.83
C GLU A 88 11.33 7.27 -5.14
N GLN A 89 11.44 6.43 -4.10
CA GLN A 89 11.25 4.98 -4.19
C GLN A 89 10.87 4.37 -2.84
N ILE A 90 10.45 3.11 -2.90
CA ILE A 90 10.49 2.17 -1.78
C ILE A 90 11.32 0.96 -2.24
N ALA A 91 12.44 0.70 -1.57
CA ALA A 91 13.28 -0.46 -1.86
C ALA A 91 12.57 -1.78 -1.54
N ASP A 92 13.21 -2.90 -1.88
CA ASP A 92 12.70 -4.25 -1.65
C ASP A 92 12.23 -4.44 -0.20
N HIS A 93 10.95 -4.77 -0.04
CA HIS A 93 10.33 -4.99 1.25
C HIS A 93 9.20 -6.02 1.17
N PHE A 94 8.71 -6.41 2.33
CA PHE A 94 7.50 -7.20 2.49
C PHE A 94 6.44 -6.38 3.23
N ASP A 95 5.19 -6.59 2.89
CA ASP A 95 4.05 -5.95 3.57
C ASP A 95 3.51 -6.74 4.75
N PHE A 96 3.80 -8.05 4.81
CA PHE A 96 3.42 -8.85 5.97
C PHE A 96 4.20 -8.41 7.22
N VAL A 97 3.59 -8.59 8.39
CA VAL A 97 4.25 -8.38 9.67
C VAL A 97 5.01 -9.65 10.03
N ASP A 98 6.35 -9.59 10.11
CA ASP A 98 7.16 -10.77 10.45
C ASP A 98 7.20 -10.98 11.98
N PRO A 99 6.53 -12.05 12.50
CA PRO A 99 6.47 -12.30 13.94
C PRO A 99 7.82 -12.63 14.57
N LYS A 100 8.83 -12.91 13.73
CA LYS A 100 10.18 -13.25 14.19
C LYS A 100 11.10 -12.02 14.29
N SER A 101 10.74 -10.91 13.66
CA SER A 101 11.55 -9.69 13.66
C SER A 101 11.62 -9.06 15.05
N THR A 102 10.50 -8.98 15.75
CA THR A 102 10.41 -8.45 17.11
C THR A 102 9.23 -9.07 17.88
N PRO A 103 9.29 -9.12 19.24
CA PRO A 103 8.14 -9.50 20.08
C PRO A 103 6.91 -8.58 19.86
N ASP A 104 7.13 -7.31 19.54
CA ASP A 104 6.06 -6.34 19.31
C ASP A 104 5.21 -6.73 18.08
N TYR A 105 5.83 -7.28 17.04
CA TYR A 105 5.13 -7.75 15.84
C TYR A 105 4.26 -8.99 16.10
N ALA A 106 4.70 -9.89 16.95
CA ALA A 106 3.85 -11.01 17.39
C ALA A 106 2.61 -10.49 18.14
N GLY A 107 2.78 -9.48 19.00
CA GLY A 107 1.70 -8.79 19.69
C GLY A 107 0.76 -8.04 18.72
N GLU A 108 1.30 -7.39 17.70
CA GLU A 108 0.52 -6.74 16.64
C GLU A 108 -0.35 -7.76 15.89
N ILE A 109 0.23 -8.88 15.44
CA ILE A 109 -0.51 -9.94 14.76
C ILE A 109 -1.59 -10.52 15.65
N ALA A 110 -1.32 -10.71 16.94
CA ALA A 110 -2.31 -11.23 17.89
C ALA A 110 -3.51 -10.27 18.05
N ARG A 111 -3.29 -8.95 18.00
CA ARG A 111 -4.35 -7.93 18.11
C ARG A 111 -5.07 -7.69 16.80
N ASN A 112 -4.33 -7.46 15.72
CA ASN A 112 -4.84 -6.92 14.45
C ASN A 112 -4.93 -7.96 13.33
N GLY A 113 -4.37 -9.17 13.53
CA GLY A 113 -4.20 -10.16 12.48
C GLY A 113 -3.02 -9.85 11.53
N GLN A 114 -2.68 -10.80 10.68
CA GLN A 114 -1.63 -10.67 9.66
C GLN A 114 -2.14 -9.82 8.49
N ARG A 115 -1.26 -9.04 7.85
CA ARG A 115 -1.51 -8.42 6.54
C ARG A 115 -1.47 -9.51 5.47
N ILE A 116 -2.62 -9.88 4.93
CA ILE A 116 -2.76 -11.00 4.01
C ILE A 116 -2.87 -10.58 2.55
N ILE A 117 -3.33 -9.37 2.28
CA ILE A 117 -3.43 -8.79 0.93
C ILE A 117 -2.97 -7.34 0.97
N THR A 118 -2.29 -6.92 -0.09
CA THR A 118 -2.06 -5.51 -0.43
C THR A 118 -2.75 -5.19 -1.73
N PHE A 119 -3.55 -4.13 -1.72
CA PHE A 119 -4.05 -3.46 -2.92
C PHE A 119 -3.21 -2.23 -3.23
N ILE A 120 -2.94 -2.02 -4.52
CA ILE A 120 -2.42 -0.77 -5.07
C ILE A 120 -3.39 -0.31 -6.14
N VAL A 121 -3.81 0.95 -6.10
CA VAL A 121 -4.58 1.60 -7.17
C VAL A 121 -3.76 2.77 -7.69
N TYR A 122 -3.46 2.77 -8.99
CA TYR A 122 -2.68 3.83 -9.65
C TYR A 122 -3.61 5.01 -9.92
N LEU A 123 -3.28 6.17 -9.35
CA LEU A 123 -4.11 7.37 -9.47
C LEU A 123 -3.76 8.21 -10.68
N ASN A 124 -2.55 8.04 -11.23
CA ASN A 124 -2.09 8.66 -12.47
C ASN A 124 -1.14 7.74 -13.22
N GLN A 125 -0.76 8.15 -14.44
CA GLN A 125 0.16 7.39 -15.30
C GLN A 125 1.22 8.26 -16.00
N ASP A 126 1.18 9.58 -15.80
CA ASP A 126 2.02 10.57 -16.50
C ASP A 126 3.40 10.72 -15.83
N TYR A 127 4.06 9.58 -15.57
CA TYR A 127 5.40 9.50 -15.02
C TYR A 127 6.22 8.42 -15.74
N ASP A 128 7.55 8.48 -15.63
CA ASP A 128 8.47 7.45 -16.13
C ASP A 128 9.14 6.74 -14.96
N GLY A 129 9.52 5.46 -15.15
CA GLY A 129 9.95 4.60 -14.07
C GLY A 129 8.78 4.28 -13.12
N GLY A 130 9.07 4.10 -11.84
CA GLY A 130 8.06 3.95 -10.80
C GLY A 130 7.26 2.63 -10.85
N GLU A 131 7.75 1.60 -11.54
CA GLU A 131 7.11 0.29 -11.58
C GLU A 131 7.00 -0.31 -10.17
N THR A 132 5.96 -1.11 -9.95
CA THR A 132 5.89 -2.03 -8.81
C THR A 132 6.57 -3.33 -9.25
N ALA A 133 7.77 -3.60 -8.73
CA ALA A 133 8.58 -4.75 -9.10
C ALA A 133 8.48 -5.88 -8.08
N PHE A 134 8.45 -7.12 -8.55
CA PHE A 134 8.49 -8.35 -7.76
C PHE A 134 9.71 -9.16 -8.18
N PRO A 135 10.91 -8.88 -7.64
CA PRO A 135 12.16 -9.46 -8.14
C PRO A 135 12.20 -10.98 -8.03
N ARG A 136 11.58 -11.57 -7.00
CA ARG A 136 11.53 -13.03 -6.85
C ARG A 136 10.57 -13.73 -7.81
N LEU A 137 9.70 -12.98 -8.48
CA LEU A 137 8.80 -13.49 -9.52
C LEU A 137 9.28 -13.12 -10.94
N GLY A 138 10.34 -12.30 -11.06
CA GLY A 138 10.77 -11.76 -12.34
C GLY A 138 9.70 -10.92 -13.05
N PHE A 139 8.87 -10.21 -12.27
CA PHE A 139 7.72 -9.46 -12.76
C PHE A 139 7.77 -8.02 -12.28
N SER A 140 7.40 -7.09 -13.15
CA SER A 140 7.16 -5.69 -12.80
C SER A 140 5.90 -5.19 -13.47
N HIS A 141 5.25 -4.21 -12.86
CA HIS A 141 3.99 -3.64 -13.33
C HIS A 141 3.98 -2.13 -13.18
N LYS A 142 3.61 -1.44 -14.25
CA LYS A 142 3.27 -0.02 -14.26
C LYS A 142 1.81 0.11 -14.65
N GLY A 143 0.97 0.51 -13.70
CA GLY A 143 -0.46 0.61 -13.94
C GLY A 143 -0.84 1.90 -14.67
N SER A 144 -1.98 1.85 -15.34
CA SER A 144 -2.65 3.02 -15.94
C SER A 144 -3.52 3.73 -14.89
N THR A 145 -3.91 4.98 -15.16
CA THR A 145 -4.83 5.74 -14.29
C THR A 145 -6.11 4.94 -14.01
N GLY A 146 -6.42 4.76 -12.73
CA GLY A 146 -7.57 4.01 -12.26
C GLY A 146 -7.43 2.49 -12.28
N GLU A 147 -6.28 1.96 -12.69
CA GLU A 147 -6.01 0.53 -12.61
C GLU A 147 -5.71 0.10 -11.17
N GLY A 148 -6.26 -1.04 -10.77
CA GLY A 148 -5.98 -1.69 -9.49
C GLY A 148 -5.21 -2.97 -9.66
N ILE A 149 -4.31 -3.26 -8.72
CA ILE A 149 -3.71 -4.58 -8.56
C ILE A 149 -3.85 -5.03 -7.11
N TYR A 150 -3.92 -6.33 -6.87
CA TYR A 150 -3.65 -6.87 -5.55
C TYR A 150 -2.76 -8.10 -5.61
N PHE A 151 -2.03 -8.31 -4.54
CA PHE A 151 -1.21 -9.50 -4.31
C PHE A 151 -1.38 -10.02 -2.88
N VAL A 152 -1.17 -11.33 -2.71
CA VAL A 152 -1.40 -12.04 -1.45
C VAL A 152 -0.08 -12.18 -0.72
N ASN A 153 0.02 -11.60 0.48
CA ASN A 153 1.25 -11.52 1.28
C ASN A 153 1.52 -12.78 2.12
N ALA A 154 0.50 -13.60 2.34
CA ALA A 154 0.58 -14.76 3.22
C ALA A 154 -0.03 -16.00 2.58
N LEU A 155 0.50 -17.16 2.91
CA LEU A 155 -0.03 -18.47 2.54
C LEU A 155 -1.33 -18.78 3.31
N ALA A 156 -1.99 -19.88 2.97
CA ALA A 156 -3.26 -20.28 3.58
C ALA A 156 -3.17 -20.53 5.11
N ASP A 157 -1.99 -20.88 5.61
CA ASP A 157 -1.67 -21.05 7.04
C ASP A 157 -1.26 -19.74 7.73
N LEU A 158 -1.41 -18.59 7.04
CA LEU A 158 -1.00 -17.24 7.45
C LEU A 158 0.53 -17.06 7.59
N MET A 159 1.34 -18.01 7.12
CA MET A 159 2.77 -17.83 7.02
C MET A 159 3.11 -16.87 5.87
N PRO A 160 4.17 -16.04 6.04
CA PRO A 160 4.62 -15.11 5.01
C PRO A 160 4.93 -15.79 3.67
N ASP A 161 4.42 -15.24 2.57
CA ASP A 161 4.84 -15.67 1.24
C ASP A 161 6.06 -14.88 0.79
N LEU A 162 7.23 -15.47 0.96
CA LEU A 162 8.50 -14.81 0.62
C LEU A 162 8.68 -14.50 -0.87
N ARG A 163 7.83 -15.03 -1.76
CA ARG A 163 7.84 -14.67 -3.17
C ARG A 163 7.35 -13.25 -3.40
N MET A 164 6.60 -12.69 -2.44
CA MET A 164 5.99 -11.36 -2.50
C MET A 164 6.94 -10.23 -2.07
N LEU A 165 8.28 -10.48 -2.05
CA LEU A 165 9.25 -9.39 -1.99
C LEU A 165 8.98 -8.43 -3.14
N HIS A 166 8.80 -7.13 -2.86
CA HIS A 166 8.48 -6.15 -3.88
C HIS A 166 9.08 -4.78 -3.57
N ALA A 167 9.15 -3.93 -4.61
CA ALA A 167 9.64 -2.57 -4.54
C ALA A 167 8.74 -1.63 -5.33
N GLY A 168 8.71 -0.36 -4.93
CA GLY A 168 8.32 0.74 -5.79
C GLY A 168 9.59 1.33 -6.40
N CYS A 169 9.87 1.01 -7.67
CA CYS A 169 11.05 1.49 -8.36
C CYS A 169 11.13 3.01 -8.39
N PRO A 170 12.32 3.60 -8.54
CA PRO A 170 12.47 5.05 -8.62
C PRO A 170 11.63 5.64 -9.75
N THR A 171 10.87 6.69 -9.45
CA THR A 171 10.28 7.55 -10.46
C THR A 171 11.38 8.37 -11.11
N THR A 172 11.48 8.41 -12.44
CA THR A 172 12.57 9.10 -13.14
C THR A 172 12.15 10.44 -13.73
N ARG A 173 10.84 10.61 -13.99
CA ARG A 173 10.22 11.84 -14.48
C ARG A 173 8.75 11.87 -14.09
N GLY A 174 8.23 13.06 -13.82
CA GLY A 174 6.84 13.25 -13.37
C GLY A 174 6.64 12.77 -11.92
N GLU A 175 5.43 12.85 -11.44
CA GLU A 175 5.03 12.44 -10.10
C GLU A 175 4.19 11.18 -10.19
N LYS A 176 4.42 10.22 -9.28
CA LYS A 176 3.59 9.01 -9.18
C LYS A 176 2.68 9.09 -7.96
N TRP A 177 1.41 8.80 -8.17
CA TRP A 177 0.38 8.79 -7.14
C TRP A 177 -0.32 7.42 -7.10
N ILE A 178 -0.40 6.81 -5.93
CA ILE A 178 -1.11 5.53 -5.73
C ILE A 178 -1.90 5.56 -4.42
N VAL A 179 -2.99 4.77 -4.37
CA VAL A 179 -3.58 4.33 -3.10
C VAL A 179 -2.98 2.98 -2.73
N THR A 180 -2.52 2.84 -1.48
CA THR A 180 -2.18 1.55 -0.88
C THR A 180 -3.18 1.20 0.19
N GLN A 181 -3.67 -0.05 0.19
CA GLN A 181 -4.61 -0.57 1.16
C GLN A 181 -4.20 -1.95 1.63
N PHE A 182 -3.94 -2.09 2.91
CA PHE A 182 -3.69 -3.39 3.53
C PHE A 182 -4.99 -4.04 3.99
N VAL A 183 -5.08 -5.36 3.78
CA VAL A 183 -6.17 -6.20 4.28
C VAL A 183 -5.62 -7.16 5.31
N ARG A 184 -6.24 -7.18 6.48
CA ARG A 184 -5.85 -8.03 7.61
C ARG A 184 -6.63 -9.35 7.65
N SER A 185 -6.06 -10.38 8.26
CA SER A 185 -6.72 -11.66 8.50
C SER A 185 -7.83 -11.58 9.55
N ARG A 186 -7.91 -10.47 10.29
CA ARG A 186 -8.96 -10.14 11.27
C ARG A 186 -9.53 -8.77 10.99
N ALA A 187 -10.76 -8.52 11.44
CA ALA A 187 -11.35 -7.19 11.36
C ALA A 187 -10.51 -6.19 12.18
N THR A 188 -10.23 -5.02 11.58
CA THR A 188 -9.63 -3.88 12.26
C THR A 188 -10.68 -3.24 13.20
N ARG A 189 -10.24 -2.79 14.36
CA ARG A 189 -11.12 -2.14 15.34
C ARG A 189 -11.13 -0.64 15.15
#